data_9ccfd80c76ba9902772be8ded3aaaa8d
#
_entry.id   9ccfd80c76ba9902772be8ded3aaaa8d
#
_cell.length_a   1.000
_cell.length_b   1.000
_cell.length_c   1.000
_cell.angle_alpha   90.00
_cell.angle_beta   90.00
_cell.angle_gamma   90.00
#
_symmetry.space_group_name_H-M   'P 1'
#
loop_
_entity.id
_entity.type
_entity.pdbx_description
1 polymer ?
#
loop_
_entity_poly.entity_id
_entity_poly.type
_entity_poly.pdbx_seq_one_letter_code
_entity_poly.pdbx_strand_id
1 'polypeptide(L)'
;GRALQVTFENVPSFVVDLDLPLDVPGYGTIPVDIVFGGQFYVQARADRLGVALEPVNAKEIIRAASILRRAADEAFDAVHPELPDLRGIGLPMLHGPARTAGTGGRNAVVLPNGVVDVDDPRTWSGTLDRSPCGTGTSGRVAAMHARGELDVGERFVHESMLGTTFTAEVTAETTVAGRPAIIPSISGRGWITGHHQLVLEPDDPFPAGYTLGDIWGTSDVGTEAEAGIGAHRQAGPDARPEVGAQ
;
A
#
# COMPACT_ATOMS: atom_id res chain seq x y z
N GLY A 1 24.57 -9.71 6.88
CA GLY A 1 23.67 -10.16 7.91
C GLY A 1 22.26 -10.43 7.39
N ARG A 2 21.55 -11.28 8.07
CA ARG A 2 20.13 -11.57 7.79
C ARG A 2 19.38 -11.82 9.10
N ALA A 3 18.13 -11.42 9.16
CA ALA A 3 17.19 -11.87 10.16
C ALA A 3 16.53 -13.18 9.65
N LEU A 4 16.59 -14.24 10.45
CA LEU A 4 15.97 -15.52 10.08
C LEU A 4 14.45 -15.42 10.14
N GLN A 5 13.95 -14.65 11.11
CA GLN A 5 12.54 -14.32 11.27
C GLN A 5 12.42 -12.99 12.00
N VAL A 6 11.48 -12.18 11.57
CA VAL A 6 10.99 -11.00 12.27
C VAL A 6 9.48 -11.16 12.36
N THR A 7 8.94 -11.04 13.55
CA THR A 7 7.50 -11.08 13.81
C THR A 7 7.11 -9.78 14.49
N PHE A 8 6.02 -9.17 14.03
CA PHE A 8 5.42 -8.01 14.69
C PHE A 8 3.91 -8.15 14.71
N GLU A 9 3.29 -7.57 15.71
CA GLU A 9 1.86 -7.37 15.79
C GLU A 9 1.53 -6.11 14.99
N ASN A 10 0.57 -6.23 14.07
CA ASN A 10 0.14 -5.09 13.26
C ASN A 10 -1.06 -4.40 13.91
N VAL A 11 -1.44 -3.26 13.36
CA VAL A 11 -2.61 -2.49 13.82
C VAL A 11 -3.90 -3.30 13.74
N PRO A 12 -4.91 -3.00 14.56
CA PRO A 12 -6.23 -3.60 14.42
C PRO A 12 -6.72 -3.52 12.98
N SER A 13 -7.04 -4.68 12.42
CA SER A 13 -7.43 -4.83 11.03
C SER A 13 -8.89 -5.27 10.94
N PHE A 14 -9.64 -4.67 10.02
CA PHE A 14 -11.08 -4.88 9.93
C PHE A 14 -11.60 -4.88 8.49
N VAL A 15 -12.79 -5.42 8.33
CA VAL A 15 -13.54 -5.39 7.09
C VAL A 15 -14.43 -4.16 7.07
N VAL A 16 -14.39 -3.41 5.97
CA VAL A 16 -15.39 -2.37 5.69
C VAL A 16 -16.62 -3.02 5.11
N ASP A 17 -16.43 -3.82 4.05
CA ASP A 17 -17.47 -4.62 3.43
C ASP A 17 -16.88 -5.79 2.64
N LEU A 18 -17.67 -6.84 2.39
CA LEU A 18 -17.28 -8.04 1.67
C LEU A 18 -18.17 -8.27 0.45
N ASP A 19 -17.58 -8.84 -0.60
CA ASP A 19 -18.27 -9.27 -1.82
C ASP A 19 -19.11 -8.15 -2.48
N LEU A 20 -18.68 -6.88 -2.33
CA LEU A 20 -19.33 -5.74 -2.95
C LEU A 20 -19.26 -5.84 -4.48
N PRO A 21 -20.37 -5.70 -5.20
CA PRO A 21 -20.32 -5.61 -6.66
C PRO A 21 -19.72 -4.27 -7.07
N LEU A 22 -18.64 -4.29 -7.82
CA LEU A 22 -17.96 -3.11 -8.36
C LEU A 22 -17.88 -3.22 -9.88
N ASP A 23 -18.36 -2.19 -10.57
CA ASP A 23 -18.17 -2.07 -12.00
C ASP A 23 -16.76 -1.58 -12.30
N VAL A 24 -15.96 -2.45 -12.91
CA VAL A 24 -14.56 -2.18 -13.23
C VAL A 24 -14.42 -1.97 -14.73
N PRO A 25 -14.03 -0.79 -15.20
CA PRO A 25 -13.90 -0.48 -16.62
C PRO A 25 -13.06 -1.51 -17.37
N GLY A 26 -13.65 -2.12 -18.41
CA GLY A 26 -13.01 -3.15 -19.22
C GLY A 26 -13.04 -4.57 -18.64
N TYR A 27 -13.55 -4.75 -17.41
CA TYR A 27 -13.63 -6.05 -16.74
C TYR A 27 -15.04 -6.44 -16.30
N GLY A 28 -16.01 -5.50 -16.37
CA GLY A 28 -17.38 -5.71 -15.91
C GLY A 28 -17.54 -5.66 -14.39
N THR A 29 -18.69 -6.13 -13.92
CA THR A 29 -18.99 -6.15 -12.47
C THR A 29 -18.30 -7.33 -11.80
N ILE A 30 -17.45 -7.05 -10.82
CA ILE A 30 -16.74 -8.06 -10.04
C ILE A 30 -16.96 -7.87 -8.53
N PRO A 31 -17.03 -8.96 -7.75
CA PRO A 31 -17.08 -8.86 -6.30
C PRO A 31 -15.72 -8.46 -5.75
N VAL A 32 -15.72 -7.49 -4.86
CA VAL A 32 -14.52 -6.98 -4.18
C VAL A 32 -14.73 -6.92 -2.67
N ASP A 33 -13.63 -7.01 -1.92
CA ASP A 33 -13.59 -6.76 -0.49
C ASP A 33 -12.93 -5.41 -0.24
N ILE A 34 -13.52 -4.60 0.63
CA ILE A 34 -12.89 -3.38 1.15
C ILE A 34 -12.46 -3.64 2.58
N VAL A 35 -11.16 -3.57 2.82
CA VAL A 35 -10.56 -3.93 4.11
C VAL A 35 -9.54 -2.89 4.56
N PHE A 36 -9.30 -2.84 5.87
CA PHE A 36 -8.24 -2.06 6.49
C PHE A 36 -7.24 -2.98 7.19
N GLY A 37 -5.95 -2.77 6.93
CA GLY A 37 -4.85 -3.50 7.58
C GLY A 37 -3.66 -2.59 7.91
N GLY A 38 -3.93 -1.31 8.19
CA GLY A 38 -2.96 -0.21 8.30
C GLY A 38 -3.07 0.78 7.13
N GLN A 39 -3.77 0.36 6.07
CA GLN A 39 -4.22 1.16 4.95
C GLN A 39 -5.49 0.52 4.37
N PHE A 40 -6.30 1.28 3.65
CA PHE A 40 -7.47 0.71 2.96
C PHE A 40 -7.05 0.04 1.66
N TYR A 41 -7.59 -1.14 1.46
CA TYR A 41 -7.39 -1.99 0.28
C TYR A 41 -8.71 -2.30 -0.39
N VAL A 42 -8.71 -2.31 -1.72
CA VAL A 42 -9.62 -3.11 -2.50
C VAL A 42 -8.95 -4.44 -2.81
N GLN A 43 -9.60 -5.55 -2.45
CA GLN A 43 -9.11 -6.89 -2.72
C GLN A 43 -10.06 -7.59 -3.70
N ALA A 44 -9.51 -8.21 -4.73
CA ALA A 44 -10.27 -8.95 -5.72
C ALA A 44 -9.53 -10.24 -6.13
N ARG A 45 -10.31 -11.24 -6.52
CA ARG A 45 -9.74 -12.45 -7.13
C ARG A 45 -9.18 -12.12 -8.51
N ALA A 46 -7.92 -12.50 -8.76
CA ALA A 46 -7.23 -12.24 -10.02
C ALA A 46 -7.92 -12.88 -11.22
N ASP A 47 -8.50 -14.08 -11.04
CA ASP A 47 -9.22 -14.78 -12.10
C ASP A 47 -10.51 -14.06 -12.56
N ARG A 48 -11.13 -13.25 -11.69
CA ARG A 48 -12.27 -12.39 -12.04
C ARG A 48 -11.89 -11.25 -12.98
N LEU A 49 -10.63 -10.85 -12.95
CA LEU A 49 -10.05 -9.87 -13.85
C LEU A 49 -9.34 -10.53 -15.06
N GLY A 50 -9.43 -11.85 -15.20
CA GLY A 50 -8.79 -12.62 -16.26
C GLY A 50 -7.26 -12.59 -16.20
N VAL A 51 -6.68 -12.35 -15.02
CA VAL A 51 -5.22 -12.19 -14.84
C VAL A 51 -4.66 -13.36 -14.04
N ALA A 52 -3.56 -13.94 -14.52
CA ALA A 52 -2.81 -14.91 -13.76
C ALA A 52 -1.68 -14.22 -12.98
N LEU A 53 -1.54 -14.56 -11.68
CA LEU A 53 -0.54 -13.97 -10.78
C LEU A 53 0.85 -14.56 -11.05
N GLU A 54 1.39 -14.30 -12.24
CA GLU A 54 2.71 -14.76 -12.67
C GLU A 54 3.58 -13.56 -13.07
N PRO A 55 4.91 -13.57 -12.80
CA PRO A 55 5.78 -12.43 -13.09
C PRO A 55 5.78 -12.01 -14.57
N VAL A 56 5.54 -12.93 -15.49
CA VAL A 56 5.44 -12.63 -16.93
C VAL A 56 4.25 -11.72 -17.26
N ASN A 57 3.22 -11.75 -16.44
CA ASN A 57 1.99 -10.95 -16.59
C ASN A 57 2.03 -9.63 -15.79
N ALA A 58 3.21 -9.16 -15.39
CA ALA A 58 3.35 -7.99 -14.51
C ALA A 58 2.62 -6.75 -15.06
N LYS A 59 2.65 -6.53 -16.37
CA LYS A 59 1.99 -5.38 -17.02
C LYS A 59 0.47 -5.48 -16.94
N GLU A 60 -0.08 -6.65 -17.20
CA GLU A 60 -1.52 -6.92 -17.10
C GLU A 60 -2.01 -6.82 -15.66
N ILE A 61 -1.21 -7.30 -14.69
CA ILE A 61 -1.50 -7.18 -13.27
C ILE A 61 -1.53 -5.71 -12.85
N ILE A 62 -0.51 -4.92 -13.22
CA ILE A 62 -0.45 -3.49 -12.90
C ILE A 62 -1.66 -2.77 -13.50
N ARG A 63 -1.96 -3.02 -14.78
CA ARG A 63 -3.12 -2.43 -15.46
C ARG A 63 -4.43 -2.75 -14.72
N ALA A 64 -4.73 -4.03 -14.51
CA ALA A 64 -5.97 -4.48 -13.91
C ALA A 64 -6.12 -3.92 -12.48
N ALA A 65 -5.06 -3.98 -11.69
CA ALA A 65 -5.05 -3.50 -10.33
C ALA A 65 -5.19 -1.96 -10.24
N SER A 66 -4.57 -1.21 -11.15
CA SER A 66 -4.69 0.26 -11.20
C SER A 66 -6.12 0.69 -11.51
N ILE A 67 -6.75 0.08 -12.51
CA ILE A 67 -8.14 0.34 -12.88
C ILE A 67 -9.10 -0.07 -11.75
N LEU A 68 -8.87 -1.25 -11.15
CA LEU A 68 -9.65 -1.73 -10.00
C LEU A 68 -9.60 -0.74 -8.83
N ARG A 69 -8.40 -0.28 -8.46
CA ARG A 69 -8.22 0.69 -7.39
C ARG A 69 -8.97 1.99 -7.68
N ARG A 70 -8.83 2.52 -8.88
CA ARG A 70 -9.50 3.77 -9.27
C ARG A 70 -11.02 3.63 -9.19
N ALA A 71 -11.57 2.57 -9.75
CA ALA A 71 -13.00 2.30 -9.69
C ALA A 71 -13.51 2.16 -8.25
N ALA A 72 -12.74 1.48 -7.38
CA ALA A 72 -13.10 1.34 -5.97
C ALA A 72 -13.02 2.66 -5.19
N ASP A 73 -11.99 3.47 -5.43
CA ASP A 73 -11.80 4.76 -4.75
C ASP A 73 -12.89 5.77 -5.14
N GLU A 74 -13.43 5.68 -6.35
CA GLU A 74 -14.58 6.48 -6.80
C GLU A 74 -15.92 5.99 -6.25
N ALA A 75 -16.05 4.68 -6.06
CA ALA A 75 -17.32 4.07 -5.65
C ALA A 75 -17.51 4.04 -4.13
N PHE A 76 -16.42 4.03 -3.33
CA PHE A 76 -16.48 3.81 -1.89
C PHE A 76 -15.74 4.90 -1.12
N ASP A 77 -16.43 5.59 -0.22
CA ASP A 77 -15.81 6.53 0.73
C ASP A 77 -15.28 5.76 1.95
N ALA A 78 -14.07 5.22 1.82
CA ALA A 78 -13.40 4.50 2.90
C ALA A 78 -12.74 5.50 3.86
N VAL A 79 -13.24 5.58 5.10
CA VAL A 79 -12.71 6.46 6.16
C VAL A 79 -12.51 5.65 7.43
N HIS A 80 -11.34 5.79 8.05
CA HIS A 80 -11.06 5.14 9.33
C HIS A 80 -11.90 5.77 10.44
N PRO A 81 -12.67 4.99 11.20
CA PRO A 81 -13.67 5.54 12.11
C PRO A 81 -13.10 6.32 13.29
N GLU A 82 -11.83 6.09 13.67
CA GLU A 82 -11.15 6.78 14.77
C GLU A 82 -10.06 7.76 14.28
N LEU A 83 -9.64 7.63 13.01
CA LEU A 83 -8.56 8.42 12.41
C LEU A 83 -9.04 8.97 11.05
N PRO A 84 -9.87 10.02 11.03
CA PRO A 84 -10.54 10.47 9.79
C PRO A 84 -9.60 10.97 8.69
N ASP A 85 -8.34 11.27 9.02
CA ASP A 85 -7.30 11.59 8.05
C ASP A 85 -6.83 10.36 7.24
N LEU A 86 -7.05 9.14 7.78
CA LEU A 86 -6.84 7.90 7.05
C LEU A 86 -8.10 7.59 6.23
N ARG A 87 -8.06 7.97 4.95
CA ARG A 87 -9.19 7.85 4.04
C ARG A 87 -8.76 7.50 2.62
N GLY A 88 -9.74 7.06 1.83
CA GLY A 88 -9.55 6.66 0.44
C GLY A 88 -8.92 5.25 0.30
N ILE A 89 -9.14 4.63 -0.84
CA ILE A 89 -8.60 3.30 -1.13
C ILE A 89 -7.20 3.46 -1.74
N GLY A 90 -6.18 3.27 -0.88
CA GLY A 90 -4.79 3.49 -1.25
C GLY A 90 -4.24 2.43 -2.22
N LEU A 91 -4.52 1.16 -1.96
CA LEU A 91 -3.87 0.06 -2.66
C LEU A 91 -4.84 -1.03 -3.11
N PRO A 92 -4.64 -1.59 -4.30
CA PRO A 92 -5.30 -2.81 -4.76
C PRO A 92 -4.47 -4.05 -4.40
N MET A 93 -5.15 -5.13 -4.05
CA MET A 93 -4.58 -6.48 -3.95
C MET A 93 -5.33 -7.43 -4.86
N LEU A 94 -4.65 -8.04 -5.81
CA LEU A 94 -5.15 -9.18 -6.53
C LEU A 94 -4.72 -10.45 -5.81
N HIS A 95 -5.65 -11.37 -5.55
CA HIS A 95 -5.33 -12.61 -4.85
C HIS A 95 -5.87 -13.84 -5.60
N GLY A 96 -5.32 -14.99 -5.28
CA GLY A 96 -5.70 -16.25 -5.91
C GLY A 96 -5.16 -17.46 -5.15
N PRO A 97 -5.34 -18.67 -5.72
CA PRO A 97 -4.86 -19.89 -5.09
C PRO A 97 -3.34 -19.89 -4.93
N ALA A 98 -2.88 -20.61 -3.92
CA ALA A 98 -1.48 -20.87 -3.69
C ALA A 98 -0.83 -21.59 -4.88
N ARG A 99 0.43 -21.27 -5.17
CA ARG A 99 1.24 -22.00 -6.14
C ARG A 99 2.16 -23.02 -5.46
N THR A 100 2.71 -22.62 -4.32
CA THR A 100 3.66 -23.44 -3.56
C THR A 100 2.90 -24.28 -2.55
N ALA A 101 3.22 -25.57 -2.46
CA ALA A 101 2.65 -26.46 -1.46
C ALA A 101 2.94 -25.92 -0.04
N GLY A 102 1.93 -25.94 0.84
CA GLY A 102 2.01 -25.44 2.21
C GLY A 102 1.78 -23.94 2.36
N THR A 103 1.44 -23.21 1.28
CA THR A 103 0.93 -21.84 1.36
C THR A 103 -0.59 -21.83 1.22
N GLY A 104 -1.25 -20.86 1.86
CA GLY A 104 -2.71 -20.75 1.89
C GLY A 104 -3.30 -19.92 0.75
N GLY A 105 -2.49 -19.07 0.12
CA GLY A 105 -2.90 -18.19 -0.97
C GLY A 105 -1.75 -17.41 -1.56
N ARG A 106 -1.99 -16.78 -2.70
CA ARG A 106 -1.02 -15.96 -3.42
C ARG A 106 -1.59 -14.58 -3.73
N ASN A 107 -0.75 -13.56 -3.76
CA ASN A 107 -1.18 -12.22 -4.10
C ASN A 107 -0.19 -11.44 -4.97
N ALA A 108 -0.71 -10.34 -5.51
CA ALA A 108 0.05 -9.22 -6.03
C ALA A 108 -0.58 -7.92 -5.51
N VAL A 109 0.23 -7.11 -4.84
CA VAL A 109 -0.12 -5.73 -4.49
C VAL A 109 0.58 -4.80 -5.45
N VAL A 110 -0.17 -3.84 -5.99
CA VAL A 110 0.35 -2.80 -6.88
C VAL A 110 0.37 -1.49 -6.12
N LEU A 111 1.50 -0.80 -6.20
CA LEU A 111 1.65 0.58 -5.75
C LEU A 111 1.53 1.47 -6.99
N PRO A 112 0.36 2.08 -7.24
CA PRO A 112 0.18 2.94 -8.42
C PRO A 112 1.08 4.17 -8.34
N ASN A 113 1.58 4.61 -9.49
CA ASN A 113 2.33 5.86 -9.61
C ASN A 113 1.36 6.98 -10.02
N GLY A 114 1.08 7.90 -9.08
CA GLY A 114 0.21 9.05 -9.33
C GLY A 114 -1.27 8.70 -9.51
N VAL A 115 -1.99 9.62 -10.14
CA VAL A 115 -3.43 9.48 -10.40
C VAL A 115 -3.65 8.58 -11.61
N VAL A 116 -4.53 7.60 -11.45
CA VAL A 116 -4.90 6.68 -12.53
C VAL A 116 -6.11 7.25 -13.27
N ASP A 117 -5.96 7.48 -14.58
CA ASP A 117 -7.04 7.77 -15.50
C ASP A 117 -7.37 6.49 -16.28
N VAL A 118 -8.63 6.03 -16.19
CA VAL A 118 -9.07 4.79 -16.83
C VAL A 118 -9.06 4.87 -18.36
N ASP A 119 -9.11 6.07 -18.92
CA ASP A 119 -9.08 6.33 -20.35
C ASP A 119 -7.68 6.62 -20.90
N ASP A 120 -6.69 6.84 -20.02
CA ASP A 120 -5.30 7.07 -20.43
C ASP A 120 -4.35 5.94 -19.98
N PRO A 121 -4.00 5.01 -20.89
CA PRO A 121 -3.10 3.90 -20.60
C PRO A 121 -1.71 4.31 -20.08
N ARG A 122 -1.27 5.54 -20.30
CA ARG A 122 0.02 6.04 -19.80
C ARG A 122 0.04 6.18 -18.28
N THR A 123 -1.15 6.34 -17.67
CA THR A 123 -1.31 6.46 -16.21
C THR A 123 -1.39 5.10 -15.51
N TRP A 124 -1.57 4.00 -16.26
CA TRP A 124 -1.64 2.66 -15.69
C TRP A 124 -0.24 2.12 -15.35
N SER A 125 0.46 2.86 -14.55
CA SER A 125 1.81 2.52 -14.12
C SER A 125 1.86 2.29 -12.62
N GLY A 126 2.82 1.49 -12.18
CA GLY A 126 2.99 1.19 -10.77
C GLY A 126 4.14 0.22 -10.53
N THR A 127 4.42 0.02 -9.26
CA THR A 127 5.41 -0.95 -8.80
C THR A 127 4.70 -2.14 -8.16
N LEU A 128 5.10 -3.35 -8.52
CA LEU A 128 4.63 -4.56 -7.84
C LEU A 128 5.42 -4.77 -6.56
N ASP A 129 4.72 -5.02 -5.46
CA ASP A 129 5.35 -5.44 -4.21
C ASP A 129 6.07 -6.78 -4.43
N ARG A 130 7.31 -6.85 -3.98
CA ARG A 130 8.12 -8.08 -4.06
C ARG A 130 7.80 -9.04 -2.92
N SER A 131 7.12 -8.57 -1.90
CA SER A 131 6.66 -9.33 -0.75
C SER A 131 5.15 -9.61 -0.85
N PRO A 132 4.58 -10.45 0.03
CA PRO A 132 3.12 -10.61 0.13
C PRO A 132 2.39 -9.37 0.66
N CYS A 133 3.09 -8.29 0.99
CA CYS A 133 2.59 -7.08 1.62
C CYS A 133 2.06 -7.29 3.05
N GLY A 134 2.63 -6.60 4.04
CA GLY A 134 2.24 -6.78 5.46
C GLY A 134 0.83 -6.27 5.75
N THR A 135 0.54 -5.01 5.40
CA THR A 135 -0.77 -4.38 5.61
C THR A 135 -1.86 -5.01 4.74
N GLY A 136 -1.54 -5.35 3.49
CA GLY A 136 -2.47 -6.06 2.61
C GLY A 136 -2.80 -7.47 3.10
N THR A 137 -1.81 -8.21 3.62
CA THR A 137 -2.02 -9.52 4.25
C THR A 137 -2.85 -9.39 5.53
N SER A 138 -2.64 -8.35 6.34
CA SER A 138 -3.44 -8.09 7.53
C SER A 138 -4.92 -7.86 7.19
N GLY A 139 -5.21 -7.06 6.16
CA GLY A 139 -6.57 -6.91 5.65
C GLY A 139 -7.14 -8.21 5.07
N ARG A 140 -6.30 -9.05 4.42
CA ARG A 140 -6.75 -10.35 3.88
C ARG A 140 -7.14 -11.32 4.99
N VAL A 141 -6.34 -11.45 6.05
CA VAL A 141 -6.70 -12.34 7.17
C VAL A 141 -7.91 -11.80 7.95
N ALA A 142 -8.12 -10.48 8.00
CA ALA A 142 -9.35 -9.91 8.56
C ALA A 142 -10.58 -10.33 7.73
N ALA A 143 -10.50 -10.31 6.40
CA ALA A 143 -11.58 -10.78 5.52
C ALA A 143 -11.82 -12.28 5.68
N MET A 144 -10.77 -13.09 5.75
CA MET A 144 -10.86 -14.55 5.96
C MET A 144 -11.49 -14.87 7.32
N HIS A 145 -11.07 -14.18 8.38
CA HIS A 145 -11.65 -14.35 9.71
C HIS A 145 -13.14 -13.99 9.74
N ALA A 146 -13.50 -12.84 9.15
CA ALA A 146 -14.89 -12.41 9.07
C ALA A 146 -15.79 -13.39 8.28
N ARG A 147 -15.21 -14.19 7.37
CA ARG A 147 -15.90 -15.28 6.64
C ARG A 147 -15.90 -16.62 7.40
N GLY A 148 -15.20 -16.71 8.53
CA GLY A 148 -15.01 -17.99 9.23
C GLY A 148 -14.06 -18.96 8.51
N GLU A 149 -13.19 -18.44 7.64
CA GLU A 149 -12.18 -19.20 6.90
C GLU A 149 -10.84 -19.30 7.67
N LEU A 150 -10.66 -18.51 8.73
CA LEU A 150 -9.44 -18.48 9.56
C LEU A 150 -9.78 -18.15 11.01
N ASP A 151 -9.47 -19.05 11.92
CA ASP A 151 -9.74 -18.90 13.35
C ASP A 151 -8.60 -18.16 14.09
N VAL A 152 -8.89 -17.68 15.32
CA VAL A 152 -7.88 -17.12 16.21
C VAL A 152 -6.83 -18.19 16.53
N GLY A 153 -5.55 -17.85 16.43
CA GLY A 153 -4.40 -18.75 16.60
C GLY A 153 -4.07 -19.57 15.34
N GLU A 154 -4.88 -19.50 14.30
CA GLU A 154 -4.61 -20.19 13.05
C GLU A 154 -3.65 -19.37 12.17
N ARG A 155 -2.77 -20.08 11.44
CA ARG A 155 -1.74 -19.48 10.59
C ARG A 155 -2.12 -19.55 9.12
N PHE A 156 -1.95 -18.44 8.45
CA PHE A 156 -2.09 -18.31 7.01
C PHE A 156 -0.75 -17.95 6.39
N VAL A 157 -0.22 -18.81 5.53
CA VAL A 157 1.02 -18.52 4.78
C VAL A 157 0.66 -17.89 3.44
N HIS A 158 0.94 -16.60 3.31
CA HIS A 158 0.66 -15.83 2.12
C HIS A 158 1.89 -15.76 1.22
N GLU A 159 1.73 -16.08 -0.06
CA GLU A 159 2.80 -16.10 -1.06
C GLU A 159 2.71 -14.87 -1.95
N SER A 160 3.84 -14.22 -2.24
CA SER A 160 3.92 -13.17 -3.26
C SER A 160 4.01 -13.78 -4.67
N MET A 161 3.89 -12.93 -5.69
CA MET A 161 4.15 -13.32 -7.08
C MET A 161 5.54 -13.94 -7.31
N LEU A 162 6.54 -13.53 -6.53
CA LEU A 162 7.92 -14.00 -6.63
C LEU A 162 8.20 -15.25 -5.81
N GLY A 163 7.20 -15.79 -5.10
CA GLY A 163 7.35 -16.95 -4.23
C GLY A 163 7.95 -16.65 -2.86
N THR A 164 8.11 -15.38 -2.48
CA THR A 164 8.43 -15.01 -1.09
C THR A 164 7.19 -15.16 -0.24
N THR A 165 7.35 -15.43 1.06
CA THR A 165 6.22 -15.71 1.94
C THR A 165 6.23 -14.85 3.19
N PHE A 166 5.03 -14.49 3.66
CA PHE A 166 4.76 -14.06 5.02
C PHE A 166 3.86 -15.11 5.69
N THR A 167 4.03 -15.27 7.00
CA THR A 167 3.09 -16.00 7.82
C THR A 167 2.30 -15.00 8.63
N ALA A 168 0.99 -15.02 8.47
CA ALA A 168 0.06 -14.23 9.27
C ALA A 168 -0.67 -15.13 10.26
N GLU A 169 -1.05 -14.58 11.41
CA GLU A 169 -1.84 -15.24 12.43
C GLU A 169 -2.82 -14.22 13.03
N VAL A 170 -4.06 -14.60 13.24
CA VAL A 170 -5.02 -13.81 14.01
C VAL A 170 -4.72 -14.05 15.48
N THR A 171 -4.11 -13.09 16.18
CA THR A 171 -3.72 -13.28 17.59
C THR A 171 -4.85 -13.01 18.56
N ALA A 172 -5.79 -12.13 18.20
CA ALA A 172 -6.96 -11.81 19.01
C ALA A 172 -8.05 -11.14 18.16
N GLU A 173 -9.28 -11.21 18.65
CA GLU A 173 -10.39 -10.36 18.23
C GLU A 173 -10.38 -9.06 19.01
N THR A 174 -10.85 -7.97 18.40
CA THR A 174 -11.00 -6.65 19.00
C THR A 174 -12.11 -5.86 18.30
N THR A 175 -12.22 -4.59 18.62
CA THR A 175 -13.13 -3.65 17.93
C THR A 175 -12.45 -2.33 17.65
N VAL A 176 -12.83 -1.68 16.55
CA VAL A 176 -12.45 -0.31 16.22
C VAL A 176 -13.73 0.51 16.07
N ALA A 177 -13.96 1.47 16.96
CA ALA A 177 -15.22 2.22 17.06
C ALA A 177 -16.49 1.33 17.05
N GLY A 178 -16.42 0.16 17.73
CA GLY A 178 -17.50 -0.81 17.77
C GLY A 178 -17.62 -1.73 16.54
N ARG A 179 -16.80 -1.56 15.52
CA ARG A 179 -16.71 -2.45 14.37
C ARG A 179 -15.83 -3.67 14.73
N PRO A 180 -16.28 -4.91 14.46
CA PRO A 180 -15.44 -6.08 14.65
C PRO A 180 -14.10 -5.95 13.90
N ALA A 181 -13.01 -6.27 14.60
CA ALA A 181 -11.65 -6.20 14.09
C ALA A 181 -10.82 -7.34 14.68
N ILE A 182 -9.66 -7.58 14.10
CA ILE A 182 -8.68 -8.54 14.59
C ILE A 182 -7.35 -7.84 14.87
N ILE A 183 -6.54 -8.47 15.71
CA ILE A 183 -5.11 -8.14 15.86
C ILE A 183 -4.33 -9.20 15.07
N PRO A 184 -3.76 -8.85 13.90
CA PRO A 184 -2.94 -9.78 13.15
C PRO A 184 -1.47 -9.66 13.53
N SER A 185 -0.75 -10.78 13.62
CA SER A 185 0.70 -10.81 13.59
C SER A 185 1.21 -11.20 12.21
N ILE A 186 2.33 -10.60 11.81
CA ILE A 186 2.99 -10.88 10.52
C ILE A 186 4.43 -11.28 10.80
N SER A 187 4.83 -12.42 10.24
CA SER A 187 6.19 -12.93 10.30
C SER A 187 6.81 -13.00 8.90
N GLY A 188 8.04 -12.54 8.78
CA GLY A 188 8.80 -12.57 7.55
C GLY A 188 10.30 -12.66 7.79
N ARG A 189 11.07 -12.54 6.71
CA ARG A 189 12.54 -12.58 6.71
C ARG A 189 13.10 -11.30 6.12
N GLY A 190 14.30 -10.89 6.58
CA GLY A 190 14.96 -9.69 6.09
C GLY A 190 16.47 -9.88 5.95
N TRP A 191 17.07 -9.05 5.10
CA TRP A 191 18.50 -9.00 4.85
C TRP A 191 18.99 -7.56 4.97
N ILE A 192 20.19 -7.37 5.53
CA ILE A 192 20.87 -6.09 5.49
C ILE A 192 21.40 -5.90 4.08
N THR A 193 20.89 -4.90 3.37
CA THR A 193 21.27 -4.59 1.98
C THR A 193 22.26 -3.41 1.89
N GLY A 194 22.45 -2.66 2.98
CA GLY A 194 23.40 -1.56 3.02
C GLY A 194 23.50 -0.90 4.39
N HIS A 195 24.55 -0.11 4.54
CA HIS A 195 24.71 0.86 5.62
C HIS A 195 24.90 2.22 4.97
N HIS A 196 24.12 3.21 5.36
CA HIS A 196 24.09 4.54 4.74
C HIS A 196 24.41 5.60 5.80
N GLN A 197 25.23 6.56 5.42
CA GLN A 197 25.41 7.81 6.17
C GLN A 197 24.85 8.93 5.31
N LEU A 198 23.82 9.62 5.81
CA LEU A 198 23.22 10.77 5.14
C LEU A 198 23.79 12.03 5.76
N VAL A 199 24.12 12.99 4.91
CA VAL A 199 24.64 14.29 5.30
C VAL A 199 23.72 15.36 4.73
N LEU A 200 23.43 16.37 5.53
CA LEU A 200 22.72 17.57 5.12
C LEU A 200 23.69 18.72 5.18
N GLU A 201 24.07 19.25 4.02
CA GLU A 201 24.96 20.38 3.94
C GLU A 201 24.16 21.70 4.00
N PRO A 202 24.59 22.69 4.78
CA PRO A 202 23.85 23.95 4.96
C PRO A 202 23.71 24.80 3.70
N ASP A 203 24.58 24.60 2.72
CA ASP A 203 24.64 25.32 1.45
C ASP A 203 24.11 24.49 0.27
N ASP A 204 23.54 23.28 0.52
CA ASP A 204 22.84 22.50 -0.50
C ASP A 204 21.64 23.33 -0.99
N PRO A 205 21.53 23.62 -2.31
CA PRO A 205 20.40 24.36 -2.84
C PRO A 205 19.08 23.54 -2.78
N PHE A 206 19.14 22.23 -2.53
CA PHE A 206 17.99 21.33 -2.47
C PHE A 206 18.00 20.43 -1.21
N PRO A 207 18.07 21.00 0.00
CA PRO A 207 18.27 20.22 1.23
C PRO A 207 17.11 19.26 1.53
N ALA A 208 15.91 19.55 1.01
CA ALA A 208 14.72 18.68 1.11
C ALA A 208 14.59 17.71 -0.07
N GLY A 209 15.55 17.69 -0.98
CA GLY A 209 15.48 16.95 -2.23
C GLY A 209 14.75 17.71 -3.34
N TYR A 210 14.86 17.20 -4.54
CA TYR A 210 14.20 17.72 -5.74
C TYR A 210 13.78 16.57 -6.66
N THR A 211 12.56 16.59 -7.15
CA THR A 211 12.05 15.57 -8.09
C THR A 211 11.69 16.23 -9.41
N LEU A 212 12.18 15.66 -10.50
CA LEU A 212 11.85 16.07 -11.87
C LEU A 212 10.69 15.25 -12.46
N GLY A 213 9.79 14.75 -11.68
CA GLY A 213 8.48 14.22 -12.09
C GLY A 213 8.41 13.06 -13.08
N ASP A 214 9.53 12.59 -13.61
CA ASP A 214 9.59 11.65 -14.74
C ASP A 214 9.74 10.18 -14.34
N ILE A 215 10.31 9.89 -13.16
CA ILE A 215 10.52 8.53 -12.66
C ILE A 215 9.51 8.11 -11.59
N TRP A 216 8.76 9.05 -11.03
CA TRP A 216 7.81 8.82 -9.93
C TRP A 216 6.33 8.97 -10.34
N GLY A 217 6.08 9.22 -11.64
CA GLY A 217 4.74 9.51 -12.17
C GLY A 217 4.33 10.98 -11.95
N THR A 218 3.23 11.36 -12.58
CA THR A 218 2.61 12.67 -12.38
C THR A 218 1.84 12.66 -11.06
N SER A 219 2.51 12.89 -9.94
CA SER A 219 1.79 13.24 -8.71
C SER A 219 1.46 14.74 -8.74
N ASP A 220 0.27 15.10 -8.25
CA ASP A 220 -0.16 16.50 -8.08
C ASP A 220 0.68 17.31 -7.07
N VAL A 221 1.91 16.89 -6.79
CA VAL A 221 2.84 17.56 -5.88
C VAL A 221 3.36 18.90 -6.46
N GLY A 222 3.03 19.22 -7.74
CA GLY A 222 3.49 20.44 -8.41
C GLY A 222 2.95 21.74 -7.83
N THR A 223 1.78 21.76 -7.20
CA THR A 223 1.16 22.99 -6.71
C THR A 223 1.62 23.41 -5.32
N GLU A 224 2.00 22.47 -4.45
CA GLU A 224 2.50 22.82 -3.10
C GLU A 224 4.00 23.13 -3.10
N ALA A 225 4.78 22.50 -3.98
CA ALA A 225 6.22 22.79 -4.09
C ALA A 225 6.50 24.21 -4.65
N GLU A 226 5.66 24.72 -5.57
CA GLU A 226 5.78 26.10 -6.05
C GLU A 226 5.41 27.14 -4.98
N ALA A 227 4.47 26.82 -4.09
CA ALA A 227 4.12 27.70 -2.97
C ALA A 227 5.24 27.75 -1.90
N GLY A 228 5.99 26.65 -1.71
CA GLY A 228 7.12 26.59 -0.76
C GLY A 228 8.37 27.34 -1.26
N ILE A 229 8.65 27.32 -2.55
CA ILE A 229 9.81 27.99 -3.16
C ILE A 229 9.64 29.52 -3.14
N GLY A 230 8.41 30.01 -3.23
CA GLY A 230 8.09 31.46 -3.17
C GLY A 230 8.32 32.09 -1.79
N ALA A 231 8.16 31.34 -0.71
CA ALA A 231 8.27 31.85 0.66
C ALA A 231 9.71 32.01 1.15
N HIS A 232 10.69 31.31 0.56
CA HIS A 232 12.10 31.42 0.96
C HIS A 232 12.92 32.49 0.18
N ARG A 233 12.31 33.17 -0.80
CA ARG A 233 13.01 34.22 -1.58
C ARG A 233 12.99 35.64 -0.97
N GLN A 234 12.41 35.84 0.22
CA GLN A 234 12.34 37.18 0.84
C GLN A 234 13.15 37.36 2.13
N ALA A 235 14.15 36.54 2.40
CA ALA A 235 15.17 36.86 3.41
C ALA A 235 16.45 37.25 2.70
N GLY A 236 16.56 38.53 2.33
CA GLY A 236 17.79 39.12 1.80
C GLY A 236 18.89 39.16 2.88
N PRO A 237 20.18 39.12 2.48
CA PRO A 237 21.29 39.15 3.40
C PRO A 237 21.61 40.62 3.78
N ASP A 238 21.00 41.15 4.84
CA ASP A 238 21.46 42.36 5.47
C ASP A 238 21.05 42.41 6.94
N ALA A 239 21.91 41.89 7.77
CA ALA A 239 22.16 42.38 9.15
C ALA A 239 23.45 41.72 9.70
N ARG A 240 24.60 42.28 9.38
CA ARG A 240 25.80 42.04 10.20
C ARG A 240 25.62 42.81 11.51
N PRO A 241 25.79 42.19 12.69
CA PRO A 241 25.93 42.95 13.91
C PRO A 241 27.30 43.64 13.91
N GLU A 242 27.31 44.96 14.10
CA GLU A 242 28.50 45.74 14.40
C GLU A 242 29.14 45.26 15.71
N VAL A 243 30.36 44.76 15.62
CA VAL A 243 31.22 44.55 16.80
C VAL A 243 31.73 45.88 17.24
N GLY A 244 31.13 46.46 18.29
CA GLY A 244 31.64 47.62 18.99
C GLY A 244 32.94 47.30 19.70
N ALA A 245 33.99 48.07 19.37
CA ALA A 245 35.25 48.13 20.10
C ALA A 245 35.06 48.86 21.45
N GLN A 246 35.42 48.20 22.52
CA GLN A 246 36.14 48.76 23.70
C GLN A 246 36.82 47.61 24.42
#